data_d6b05447af6f509edbaf9d0bfd29b60d
#
_entry.id   d6b05447af6f509edbaf9d0bfd29b60d
#
_cell.length_a   1.000
_cell.length_b   1.000
_cell.length_c   1.000
_cell.angle_alpha   90.00
_cell.angle_beta   90.00
_cell.angle_gamma   90.00
#
_symmetry.space_group_name_H-M   'P 1'
#
loop_
_entity.id
_entity.type
_entity.pdbx_description
1 polymer ?
#
loop_
_entity_poly.entity_id
_entity_poly.type
_entity_poly.pdbx_seq_one_letter_code
_entity_poly.pdbx_strand_id
1 'polypeptide(L)'
;MQKLKIIFHQTFMISTAILFGIGILMFIQHFVSGVQTLSLQWSDPLSICFTGFLSSLPTYFLLDMDSLKKSEVRIRIGIHFVSVLGIVVLCASLFHWFGQTINLRIICLMYSLIYLFVWCATAWMAKVDEIKINGAIKDLQDSE
;
A
#
# COMPACT_ATOMS: atom_id res chain seq x y z
N MET A 1 -18.10 -8.50 -7.93
CA MET A 1 -17.21 -9.36 -7.12
C MET A 1 -15.72 -9.10 -7.34
N GLN A 2 -15.25 -8.84 -8.56
CA GLN A 2 -13.82 -8.53 -8.82
C GLN A 2 -13.28 -7.30 -8.07
N LYS A 3 -14.00 -6.18 -8.06
CA LYS A 3 -13.58 -4.93 -7.40
C LYS A 3 -13.38 -5.10 -5.89
N LEU A 4 -14.24 -5.87 -5.21
CA LEU A 4 -14.11 -6.18 -3.79
C LEU A 4 -12.86 -7.04 -3.49
N LYS A 5 -12.56 -8.00 -4.37
CA LYS A 5 -11.36 -8.85 -4.26
C LYS A 5 -10.07 -8.03 -4.37
N ILE A 6 -10.05 -7.02 -5.26
CA ILE A 6 -8.92 -6.12 -5.42
C ILE A 6 -8.70 -5.28 -4.15
N ILE A 7 -9.76 -4.67 -3.60
CA ILE A 7 -9.69 -3.89 -2.36
C ILE A 7 -9.18 -4.76 -1.22
N PHE A 8 -9.72 -5.96 -1.06
CA PHE A 8 -9.30 -6.89 -0.01
C PHE A 8 -7.82 -7.28 -0.14
N HIS A 9 -7.38 -7.62 -1.35
CA HIS A 9 -5.98 -7.95 -1.63
C HIS A 9 -5.05 -6.76 -1.33
N GLN A 10 -5.43 -5.55 -1.74
CA GLN A 10 -4.66 -4.36 -1.44
C GLN A 10 -4.63 -4.02 0.05
N THR A 11 -5.73 -4.21 0.78
CA THR A 11 -5.74 -4.06 2.23
C THR A 11 -4.66 -4.91 2.88
N PHE A 12 -4.57 -6.19 2.52
CA PHE A 12 -3.53 -7.09 3.03
C PHE A 12 -2.13 -6.62 2.65
N MET A 13 -1.93 -6.25 1.39
CA MET A 13 -0.62 -5.81 0.89
C MET A 13 -0.16 -4.54 1.62
N ILE A 14 -1.04 -3.55 1.79
CA ILE A 14 -0.73 -2.30 2.50
C ILE A 14 -0.45 -2.58 3.97
N SER A 15 -1.29 -3.36 4.66
CA SER A 15 -1.09 -3.68 6.08
C SER A 15 0.21 -4.44 6.32
N THR A 16 0.55 -5.40 5.47
CA THR A 16 1.82 -6.12 5.53
C THR A 16 3.01 -5.20 5.27
N ALA A 17 2.89 -4.28 4.29
CA ALA A 17 3.94 -3.32 4.00
C ALA A 17 4.18 -2.33 5.15
N ILE A 18 3.11 -1.90 5.85
CA ILE A 18 3.23 -1.06 7.06
C ILE A 18 3.97 -1.83 8.17
N LEU A 19 3.59 -3.09 8.45
CA LEU A 19 4.26 -3.92 9.44
C LEU A 19 5.73 -4.13 9.10
N PHE A 20 6.04 -4.40 7.84
CA PHE A 20 7.41 -4.56 7.37
C PHE A 20 8.22 -3.26 7.51
N GLY A 21 7.61 -2.11 7.20
CA GLY A 21 8.19 -0.79 7.39
C GLY A 21 8.50 -0.49 8.86
N ILE A 22 7.60 -0.84 9.77
CA ILE A 22 7.83 -0.74 11.23
C ILE A 22 9.02 -1.62 11.63
N GLY A 23 9.09 -2.85 11.12
CA GLY A 23 10.21 -3.76 11.36
C GLY A 23 11.56 -3.21 10.90
N ILE A 24 11.61 -2.59 9.72
CA ILE A 24 12.83 -1.92 9.22
C ILE A 24 13.21 -0.74 10.12
N LEU A 25 12.26 0.11 10.51
CA LEU A 25 12.53 1.23 11.42
C LEU A 25 13.12 0.75 12.75
N MET A 26 12.54 -0.31 13.31
CA MET A 26 13.06 -0.91 14.55
C MET A 26 14.47 -1.47 14.38
N PHE A 27 14.71 -2.17 13.28
CA PHE A 27 16.03 -2.68 12.95
C PHE A 27 17.06 -1.55 12.91
N ILE A 28 16.75 -0.45 12.21
CA ILE A 28 17.62 0.72 12.16
C ILE A 28 17.82 1.32 13.53
N GLN A 29 16.76 1.50 14.33
CA GLN A 29 16.86 2.06 15.68
C GLN A 29 17.69 1.18 16.63
N HIS A 30 17.61 -0.14 16.49
CA HIS A 30 18.44 -1.06 17.25
C HIS A 30 19.94 -0.79 17.00
N PHE A 31 20.34 -0.65 15.76
CA PHE A 31 21.76 -0.40 15.42
C PHE A 31 22.23 1.02 15.75
N VAL A 32 21.35 2.02 15.65
CA VAL A 32 21.74 3.43 15.88
C VAL A 32 21.66 3.82 17.35
N SER A 33 20.69 3.31 18.09
CA SER A 33 20.36 3.78 19.45
C SER A 33 20.36 2.66 20.50
N GLY A 34 20.64 1.41 20.11
CA GLY A 34 20.65 0.26 21.03
C GLY A 34 19.27 -0.12 21.58
N VAL A 35 18.18 0.42 21.03
CA VAL A 35 16.80 0.10 21.45
C VAL A 35 16.51 -1.35 21.14
N GLN A 36 16.16 -2.14 22.16
CA GLN A 36 15.90 -3.58 22.02
C GLN A 36 14.42 -3.97 21.99
N THR A 37 13.53 -3.06 22.39
CA THR A 37 12.10 -3.39 22.52
C THR A 37 11.22 -2.32 21.88
N LEU A 38 10.19 -2.78 21.15
CA LEU A 38 9.05 -1.97 20.73
C LEU A 38 7.90 -2.25 21.68
N SER A 39 7.36 -1.22 22.31
CA SER A 39 6.09 -1.33 23.03
C SER A 39 4.92 -1.12 22.06
N LEU A 40 4.41 -2.19 21.47
CA LEU A 40 3.15 -2.15 20.76
C LEU A 40 1.99 -2.15 21.75
N GLN A 41 1.04 -1.24 21.58
CA GLN A 41 -0.21 -1.28 22.30
C GLN A 41 -1.10 -2.38 21.70
N TRP A 42 -2.05 -2.90 22.49
CA TRP A 42 -3.00 -3.93 22.02
C TRP A 42 -3.81 -3.47 20.79
N SER A 43 -4.03 -2.16 20.62
CA SER A 43 -4.77 -1.55 19.51
C SER A 43 -3.96 -1.42 18.22
N ASP A 44 -2.61 -1.45 18.29
CA ASP A 44 -1.75 -1.16 17.13
C ASP A 44 -1.95 -2.12 15.95
N PRO A 45 -2.04 -3.44 16.16
CA PRO A 45 -2.30 -4.36 15.05
C PRO A 45 -3.63 -4.08 14.34
N LEU A 46 -4.69 -3.77 15.11
CA LEU A 46 -5.99 -3.43 14.55
C LEU A 46 -5.97 -2.08 13.83
N SER A 47 -5.29 -1.09 14.39
CA SER A 47 -5.14 0.23 13.76
C SER A 47 -4.39 0.14 12.42
N ILE A 48 -3.37 -0.72 12.31
CA ILE A 48 -2.63 -0.97 11.06
C ILE A 48 -3.55 -1.61 10.03
N CYS A 49 -4.31 -2.65 10.39
CA CYS A 49 -5.28 -3.29 9.49
C CYS A 49 -6.35 -2.30 9.02
N PHE A 50 -6.88 -1.48 9.95
CA PHE A 50 -7.88 -0.48 9.63
C PHE A 50 -7.33 0.61 8.71
N THR A 51 -6.12 1.09 8.95
CA THR A 51 -5.44 2.05 8.07
C THR A 51 -5.20 1.45 6.68
N GLY A 52 -4.78 0.19 6.59
CA GLY A 52 -4.64 -0.54 5.32
C GLY A 52 -5.96 -0.63 4.56
N PHE A 53 -7.05 -0.93 5.26
CA PHE A 53 -8.39 -0.97 4.67
C PHE A 53 -8.82 0.40 4.14
N LEU A 54 -8.76 1.45 4.96
CA LEU A 54 -9.12 2.82 4.52
C LEU A 54 -8.24 3.29 3.36
N SER A 55 -6.95 2.98 3.38
CA SER A 55 -6.00 3.34 2.32
C SER A 55 -6.24 2.58 1.00
N SER A 56 -6.92 1.44 1.04
CA SER A 56 -7.30 0.69 -0.17
C SER A 56 -8.55 1.26 -0.87
N LEU A 57 -9.42 2.01 -0.17
CA LEU A 57 -10.66 2.53 -0.74
C LEU A 57 -10.44 3.50 -1.93
N PRO A 58 -9.49 4.46 -1.87
CA PRO A 58 -9.23 5.35 -3.00
C PRO A 58 -8.79 4.63 -4.27
N THR A 59 -8.29 3.39 -4.18
CA THR A 59 -7.92 2.57 -5.35
C THR A 59 -9.11 2.33 -6.28
N TYR A 60 -10.33 2.36 -5.74
CA TYR A 60 -11.54 2.23 -6.57
C TYR A 60 -11.56 3.25 -7.71
N PHE A 61 -11.05 4.47 -7.49
CA PHE A 61 -10.96 5.51 -8.51
C PHE A 61 -9.90 5.24 -9.60
N LEU A 62 -9.02 4.25 -9.38
CA LEU A 62 -7.98 3.86 -10.34
C LEU A 62 -8.38 2.64 -11.19
N LEU A 63 -9.51 1.96 -10.89
CA LEU A 63 -9.86 0.69 -11.53
C LEU A 63 -10.35 0.80 -12.98
N ASP A 64 -10.78 1.97 -13.43
CA ASP A 64 -11.34 2.16 -14.79
C ASP A 64 -10.48 3.19 -15.56
N MET A 65 -9.18 2.90 -15.75
CA MET A 65 -8.24 3.83 -16.40
C MET A 65 -7.96 3.53 -17.88
N ASP A 66 -8.40 2.37 -18.39
CA ASP A 66 -8.05 1.88 -19.74
C ASP A 66 -8.55 2.79 -20.88
N SER A 67 -9.63 3.54 -20.63
CA SER A 67 -10.24 4.47 -21.60
C SER A 67 -9.73 5.92 -21.50
N LEU A 68 -8.83 6.23 -20.55
CA LEU A 68 -8.45 7.59 -20.22
C LEU A 68 -7.20 8.06 -20.98
N LYS A 69 -7.11 9.38 -21.19
CA LYS A 69 -5.90 10.03 -21.72
C LYS A 69 -4.77 9.94 -20.67
N LYS A 70 -3.52 9.87 -21.14
CA LYS A 70 -2.32 9.80 -20.28
C LYS A 70 -2.24 10.94 -19.23
N SER A 71 -2.76 12.13 -19.55
CA SER A 71 -2.82 13.25 -18.62
C SER A 71 -3.81 13.00 -17.47
N GLU A 72 -4.98 12.45 -17.77
CA GLU A 72 -6.02 12.14 -16.78
C GLU A 72 -5.57 11.03 -15.84
N VAL A 73 -4.89 10.00 -16.37
CA VAL A 73 -4.27 8.94 -15.56
C VAL A 73 -3.28 9.52 -14.55
N ARG A 74 -2.40 10.44 -14.98
CA ARG A 74 -1.43 11.08 -14.06
C ARG A 74 -2.11 11.90 -12.96
N ILE A 75 -3.17 12.64 -13.32
CA ILE A 75 -3.95 13.41 -12.33
C ILE A 75 -4.62 12.47 -11.32
N ARG A 76 -5.24 11.38 -11.77
CA ARG A 76 -5.88 10.39 -10.88
C ARG A 76 -4.86 9.73 -9.94
N ILE A 77 -3.68 9.36 -10.42
CA ILE A 77 -2.59 8.83 -9.58
C ILE A 77 -2.16 9.88 -8.54
N GLY A 78 -2.02 11.15 -8.93
CA GLY A 78 -1.70 12.23 -7.99
C GLY A 78 -2.77 12.43 -6.92
N ILE A 79 -4.04 12.45 -7.29
CA ILE A 79 -5.16 12.54 -6.35
C ILE A 79 -5.18 11.34 -5.41
N HIS A 80 -4.99 10.12 -5.94
CA HIS A 80 -4.91 8.91 -5.14
C HIS A 80 -3.76 8.99 -4.12
N PHE A 81 -2.56 9.39 -4.56
CA PHE A 81 -1.40 9.56 -3.66
C PHE A 81 -1.70 10.52 -2.51
N VAL A 82 -2.26 11.70 -2.81
CA VAL A 82 -2.59 12.71 -1.79
C VAL A 82 -3.70 12.21 -0.86
N SER A 83 -4.73 11.54 -1.41
CA SER A 83 -5.84 11.01 -0.62
C SER A 83 -5.38 9.94 0.36
N VAL A 84 -4.53 9.00 -0.08
CA VAL A 84 -3.99 7.95 0.79
C VAL A 84 -3.05 8.54 1.84
N LEU A 85 -2.20 9.52 1.48
CA LEU A 85 -1.36 10.23 2.44
C LEU A 85 -2.21 10.91 3.52
N GLY A 86 -3.29 11.58 3.13
CA GLY A 86 -4.23 12.20 4.07
C GLY A 86 -4.85 11.18 5.04
N ILE A 87 -5.27 10.00 4.52
CA ILE A 87 -5.80 8.90 5.35
C ILE A 87 -4.75 8.42 6.35
N VAL A 88 -3.51 8.17 5.90
CA VAL A 88 -2.43 7.68 6.77
C VAL A 88 -2.10 8.69 7.87
N VAL A 89 -2.00 9.98 7.54
CA VAL A 89 -1.73 11.04 8.53
C VAL A 89 -2.88 11.18 9.52
N LEU A 90 -4.12 11.09 9.05
CA LEU A 90 -5.31 11.13 9.90
C LEU A 90 -5.34 9.92 10.84
N CYS A 91 -5.12 8.71 10.34
CA CYS A 91 -5.04 7.50 11.16
C CYS A 91 -3.89 7.57 12.17
N ALA A 92 -2.71 8.03 11.75
CA ALA A 92 -1.57 8.22 12.65
C ALA A 92 -1.88 9.19 13.79
N SER A 93 -2.66 10.24 13.51
CA SER A 93 -3.13 11.18 14.54
C SER A 93 -4.17 10.55 15.46
N LEU A 94 -5.17 9.86 14.90
CA LEU A 94 -6.25 9.23 15.68
C LEU A 94 -5.75 8.10 16.59
N PHE A 95 -4.83 7.30 16.09
CA PHE A 95 -4.26 6.16 16.83
C PHE A 95 -3.00 6.52 17.64
N HIS A 96 -2.68 7.81 17.72
CA HIS A 96 -1.54 8.32 18.50
C HIS A 96 -0.20 7.66 18.13
N TRP A 97 0.02 7.37 16.83
CA TRP A 97 1.30 6.83 16.37
C TRP A 97 2.44 7.86 16.46
N PHE A 98 2.10 9.14 16.65
CA PHE A 98 3.07 10.19 16.88
C PHE A 98 3.63 10.07 18.32
N GLY A 99 4.91 9.78 18.43
CA GLY A 99 5.63 9.69 19.68
C GLY A 99 6.92 10.52 19.63
N GLN A 100 7.77 10.37 20.63
CA GLN A 100 9.06 11.05 20.65
C GLN A 100 9.96 10.65 19.47
N THR A 101 9.80 9.44 18.95
CA THR A 101 10.63 8.86 17.89
C THR A 101 10.01 8.98 16.50
N ILE A 102 8.68 8.98 16.40
CA ILE A 102 7.94 9.03 15.13
C ILE A 102 7.34 10.41 14.97
N ASN A 103 7.83 11.15 14.00
CA ASN A 103 7.31 12.46 13.63
C ASN A 103 6.71 12.44 12.23
N LEU A 104 5.99 13.50 11.86
CA LEU A 104 5.33 13.62 10.57
C LEU A 104 6.27 13.35 9.37
N ARG A 105 7.54 13.77 9.45
CA ARG A 105 8.52 13.57 8.37
C ARG A 105 8.80 12.09 8.14
N ILE A 106 8.96 11.32 9.23
CA ILE A 106 9.18 9.87 9.17
C ILE A 106 7.96 9.18 8.58
N ILE A 107 6.75 9.57 8.99
CA ILE A 107 5.51 9.01 8.44
C ILE A 107 5.40 9.29 6.94
N CYS A 108 5.65 10.53 6.49
CA CYS A 108 5.61 10.88 5.08
C CYS A 108 6.67 10.11 4.25
N LEU A 109 7.88 9.95 4.79
CA LEU A 109 8.94 9.17 4.14
C LEU A 109 8.54 7.70 4.01
N MET A 110 8.12 7.09 5.12
CA MET A 110 7.68 5.69 5.15
C MET A 110 6.48 5.44 4.24
N TYR A 111 5.50 6.33 4.27
CA TYR A 111 4.36 6.29 3.36
C TYR A 111 4.82 6.29 1.90
N SER A 112 5.71 7.19 1.51
CA SER A 112 6.20 7.30 0.13
C SER A 112 6.91 6.03 -0.32
N LEU A 113 7.73 5.41 0.54
CA LEU A 113 8.41 4.15 0.27
C LEU A 113 7.41 2.98 0.13
N ILE A 114 6.45 2.89 1.05
CA ILE A 114 5.39 1.86 1.02
C ILE A 114 4.53 2.04 -0.23
N TYR A 115 4.13 3.27 -0.55
CA TYR A 115 3.33 3.56 -1.74
C TYR A 115 4.05 3.11 -3.02
N LEU A 116 5.32 3.46 -3.16
CA LEU A 116 6.15 3.04 -4.30
C LEU A 116 6.25 1.52 -4.36
N PHE A 117 6.51 0.86 -3.23
CA PHE A 117 6.61 -0.60 -3.16
C PHE A 117 5.30 -1.28 -3.59
N VAL A 118 4.17 -0.85 -3.03
CA VAL A 118 2.84 -1.40 -3.36
C VAL A 118 2.52 -1.17 -4.83
N TRP A 119 2.86 0.01 -5.37
CA TRP A 119 2.64 0.32 -6.79
C TRP A 119 3.48 -0.58 -7.71
N CYS A 120 4.76 -0.77 -7.40
CA CYS A 120 5.64 -1.67 -8.16
C CYS A 120 5.17 -3.12 -8.08
N ALA A 121 4.77 -3.59 -6.89
CA ALA A 121 4.28 -4.95 -6.69
C ALA A 121 2.97 -5.19 -7.46
N THR A 122 2.03 -4.24 -7.42
CA THR A 122 0.77 -4.31 -8.16
C THR A 122 1.01 -4.33 -9.68
N ALA A 123 1.90 -3.48 -10.18
CA ALA A 123 2.27 -3.45 -11.60
C ALA A 123 2.92 -4.75 -12.05
N TRP A 124 3.80 -5.33 -11.22
CA TRP A 124 4.39 -6.64 -11.51
C TRP A 124 3.34 -7.74 -11.56
N MET A 125 2.46 -7.82 -10.57
CA MET A 125 1.40 -8.83 -10.55
C MET A 125 0.49 -8.73 -11.77
N ALA A 126 0.09 -7.52 -12.15
CA ALA A 126 -0.71 -7.29 -13.37
C ALA A 126 0.02 -7.81 -14.63
N LYS A 127 1.34 -7.56 -14.74
CA LYS A 127 2.13 -8.06 -15.87
C LYS A 127 2.24 -9.59 -15.89
N VAL A 128 2.39 -10.22 -14.72
CA VAL A 128 2.42 -11.70 -14.62
C VAL A 128 1.08 -12.30 -15.03
N ASP A 129 -0.03 -11.69 -14.62
CA ASP A 129 -1.36 -12.15 -14.99
C ASP A 129 -1.63 -11.97 -16.49
N GLU A 130 -1.18 -10.86 -17.09
CA GLU A 130 -1.25 -10.63 -18.55
C GLU A 130 -0.50 -11.74 -19.32
N ILE A 131 0.71 -12.08 -18.90
CA ILE A 131 1.51 -13.15 -19.54
C ILE A 131 0.79 -14.49 -19.43
N LYS A 132 0.22 -14.83 -18.27
CA LYS A 132 -0.51 -16.09 -18.07
C LYS A 132 -1.77 -16.16 -18.96
N ILE A 133 -2.54 -15.07 -19.05
CA ILE A 133 -3.75 -14.99 -19.87
C ILE A 133 -3.38 -15.15 -21.35
N ASN A 134 -2.37 -14.42 -21.83
CA ASN A 134 -1.92 -14.51 -23.22
C ASN A 134 -1.35 -15.89 -23.55
N GLY A 135 -0.67 -16.55 -22.62
CA GLY A 135 -0.22 -17.93 -22.78
C GLY A 135 -1.39 -18.92 -22.93
N ALA A 136 -2.40 -18.82 -22.05
CA ALA A 136 -3.58 -19.67 -22.11
C ALA A 136 -4.38 -19.47 -23.41
N ILE A 137 -4.49 -18.24 -23.92
CA ILE A 137 -5.13 -17.94 -25.20
C ILE A 137 -4.38 -18.60 -26.35
N LYS A 138 -3.04 -18.52 -26.34
CA LYS A 138 -2.20 -19.14 -27.39
C LYS A 138 -2.34 -20.66 -27.39
N ASP A 139 -2.31 -21.29 -26.21
CA ASP A 139 -2.46 -22.75 -26.08
C ASP A 139 -3.82 -23.23 -26.62
N LEU A 140 -4.89 -22.44 -26.45
CA LEU A 140 -6.21 -22.73 -27.02
C LEU A 140 -6.22 -22.60 -28.55
N GLN A 141 -5.54 -21.59 -29.11
CA GLN A 141 -5.45 -21.38 -30.57
C GLN A 141 -4.59 -22.46 -31.26
N ASP A 142 -3.54 -22.94 -30.58
CA ASP A 142 -2.66 -23.98 -31.14
C ASP A 142 -3.31 -25.40 -31.06
N SER A 143 -4.42 -25.54 -30.30
CA SER A 143 -5.18 -26.82 -30.16
C SER A 143 -6.32 -27.01 -31.16
N GLU A 144 -6.67 -25.98 -31.95
CA GLU A 144 -7.64 -26.03 -33.05
C GLU A 144 -6.94 -26.27 -34.39
#